data_46fbd7c66f288f21dd8bec01e06e415c
#
_entry.id   46fbd7c66f288f21dd8bec01e06e415c
#
_cell.length_a   1.000
_cell.length_b   1.000
_cell.length_c   1.000
_cell.angle_alpha   90.00
_cell.angle_beta   90.00
_cell.angle_gamma   90.00
#
_symmetry.space_group_name_H-M   'P 1'
#
loop_
_entity.id
_entity.type
_entity.pdbx_description
1 polymer ?
#
loop_
_entity_poly.entity_id
_entity_poly.type
_entity_poly.pdbx_seq_one_letter_code
_entity_poly.pdbx_strand_id
1 'polypeptide(L)'
;MQAGRISRRIQQLDVACETKTSDNVFLNVIISVQYKVKEEYVYEAFYVLNDPSEQIKSYVYDVVRSTLPLLTLDKAFESKEMVAQSVKRELSGTCCIVLWLKEPRQNWRCVGVMSEYGFVIHNALVTDISPDGRVKTAMNEINASKRLKEAAFEKAEGEKILPVKSAEAQAESKYLSGQA
;
A
#
# COMPACT_ATOMS: atom_id res chain seq x y z
N MET A 1 14.13 40.62 13.64
CA MET A 1 13.10 39.97 12.82
C MET A 1 13.78 39.38 11.59
N GLN A 2 13.84 38.07 11.46
CA GLN A 2 14.33 37.45 10.24
C GLN A 2 13.19 37.42 9.22
N ALA A 3 13.38 38.07 8.08
CA ALA A 3 12.43 37.98 6.96
C ALA A 3 12.82 36.75 6.11
N GLY A 4 11.90 35.83 5.94
CA GLY A 4 12.09 34.66 5.12
C GLY A 4 11.02 34.55 4.03
N ARG A 5 11.24 33.68 3.06
CA ARG A 5 10.28 33.39 1.98
C ARG A 5 9.72 31.97 2.16
N ILE A 6 8.40 31.85 2.24
CA ILE A 6 7.71 30.56 2.21
C ILE A 6 7.03 30.39 0.84
N SER A 7 7.19 29.22 0.24
CA SER A 7 6.49 28.85 -0.98
C SER A 7 5.08 28.34 -0.66
N ARG A 8 4.05 28.93 -1.28
CA ARG A 8 2.66 28.49 -1.19
C ARG A 8 2.32 27.39 -2.22
N ARG A 9 3.29 26.99 -3.03
CA ARG A 9 3.11 25.91 -4.01
C ARG A 9 3.05 24.57 -3.30
N ILE A 10 2.40 23.59 -3.93
CA ILE A 10 2.44 22.20 -3.48
C ILE A 10 3.88 21.74 -3.59
N GLN A 11 4.44 21.26 -2.48
CA GLN A 11 5.75 20.65 -2.41
C GLN A 11 5.60 19.14 -2.27
N GLN A 12 6.52 18.39 -2.86
CA GLN A 12 6.60 16.95 -2.75
C GLN A 12 7.81 16.58 -1.92
N LEU A 13 7.61 15.62 -1.02
CA LEU A 13 8.65 15.03 -0.19
C LEU A 13 8.61 13.52 -0.35
N ASP A 14 9.71 12.96 -0.83
CA ASP A 14 9.87 11.52 -0.96
C ASP A 14 10.58 10.98 0.28
N VAL A 15 9.95 10.02 0.92
CA VAL A 15 10.41 9.39 2.16
C VAL A 15 10.68 7.93 1.89
N ALA A 16 11.94 7.51 1.97
CA ALA A 16 12.33 6.11 1.89
C ALA A 16 12.40 5.52 3.30
N CYS A 17 11.61 4.48 3.57
CA CYS A 17 11.54 3.79 4.84
C CYS A 17 11.81 2.31 4.68
N GLU A 18 12.77 1.79 5.43
CA GLU A 18 13.02 0.37 5.54
C GLU A 18 12.24 -0.20 6.72
N THR A 19 11.48 -1.27 6.48
CA THR A 19 10.67 -1.94 7.47
C THR A 19 10.54 -3.42 7.18
N LYS A 20 10.05 -4.18 8.17
CA LYS A 20 9.90 -5.64 8.09
C LYS A 20 8.41 -5.99 8.01
N THR A 21 8.06 -6.95 7.16
CA THR A 21 6.71 -7.53 7.09
C THR A 21 6.49 -8.64 8.13
N SER A 22 5.24 -9.12 8.26
CA SER A 22 4.91 -10.27 9.11
C SER A 22 5.65 -11.54 8.69
N ASP A 23 6.02 -11.67 7.42
CA ASP A 23 6.77 -12.79 6.85
C ASP A 23 8.28 -12.71 7.12
N ASN A 24 8.73 -11.76 7.97
CA ASN A 24 10.14 -11.52 8.28
C ASN A 24 11.00 -11.04 7.10
N VAL A 25 10.38 -10.47 6.08
CA VAL A 25 11.06 -9.90 4.91
C VAL A 25 11.26 -8.40 5.10
N PHE A 26 12.48 -7.92 4.86
CA PHE A 26 12.76 -6.49 4.83
C PHE A 26 12.31 -5.88 3.51
N LEU A 27 11.60 -4.76 3.62
CA LEU A 27 11.11 -3.98 2.49
C LEU A 27 11.64 -2.56 2.57
N ASN A 28 12.05 -2.04 1.44
CA ASN A 28 12.28 -0.61 1.26
C ASN A 28 11.05 0.00 0.58
N VAL A 29 10.37 0.90 1.28
CA VAL A 29 9.14 1.56 0.81
C VAL A 29 9.39 3.03 0.62
N ILE A 30 9.05 3.55 -0.56
CA ILE A 30 9.15 4.96 -0.90
C ILE A 30 7.74 5.55 -0.93
N ILE A 31 7.52 6.55 -0.09
CA ILE A 31 6.26 7.26 0.02
C ILE A 31 6.46 8.72 -0.36
N SER A 32 5.69 9.18 -1.34
CA SER A 32 5.65 10.59 -1.75
C SER A 32 4.51 11.30 -1.06
N VAL A 33 4.83 12.28 -0.23
CA VAL A 33 3.88 13.13 0.47
C VAL A 33 3.82 14.49 -0.19
N GLN A 34 2.64 14.91 -0.59
CA GLN A 34 2.38 16.23 -1.15
C GLN A 34 1.76 17.13 -0.08
N TYR A 35 2.42 18.23 0.22
CA TYR A 35 1.97 19.18 1.23
C TYR A 35 2.04 20.62 0.73
N LYS A 36 1.25 21.49 1.32
CA LYS A 36 1.26 22.93 1.07
C LYS A 36 1.04 23.71 2.36
N VAL A 37 1.48 24.95 2.38
CA VAL A 37 1.23 25.89 3.49
C VAL A 37 -0.18 26.49 3.33
N LYS A 38 -0.94 26.53 4.42
CA LYS A 38 -2.26 27.18 4.49
C LYS A 38 -2.09 28.69 4.63
N GLU A 39 -2.89 29.46 3.89
CA GLU A 39 -2.76 30.92 3.84
C GLU A 39 -2.98 31.61 5.18
N GLU A 40 -3.86 31.05 6.00
CA GLU A 40 -4.23 31.61 7.30
C GLU A 40 -3.16 31.42 8.37
N TYR A 41 -2.28 30.43 8.22
CA TYR A 41 -1.30 29.97 9.21
C TYR A 41 0.16 30.10 8.72
N VAL A 42 0.43 31.05 7.85
CA VAL A 42 1.79 31.28 7.30
C VAL A 42 2.77 31.69 8.39
N TYR A 43 2.30 32.41 9.41
CA TYR A 43 3.13 32.83 10.53
C TYR A 43 3.59 31.61 11.36
N GLU A 44 2.67 30.73 11.71
CA GLU A 44 2.93 29.50 12.45
C GLU A 44 3.86 28.58 11.66
N ALA A 45 3.60 28.42 10.36
CA ALA A 45 4.42 27.59 9.49
C ALA A 45 5.88 28.08 9.36
N PHE A 46 6.10 29.37 9.58
CA PHE A 46 7.45 29.96 9.45
C PHE A 46 8.21 30.01 10.78
N TYR A 47 7.52 30.32 11.90
CA TYR A 47 8.18 30.57 13.17
C TYR A 47 8.10 29.41 14.17
N VAL A 48 7.11 28.52 14.05
CA VAL A 48 6.91 27.44 15.01
C VAL A 48 7.69 26.18 14.63
N LEU A 49 7.87 25.92 13.33
CA LEU A 49 8.52 24.71 12.85
C LEU A 49 9.79 25.05 12.05
N ASN A 50 10.95 24.56 12.51
CA ASN A 50 12.20 24.79 11.81
C ASN A 50 12.28 24.02 10.49
N ASP A 51 11.99 22.70 10.53
CA ASP A 51 12.10 21.81 9.38
C ASP A 51 10.83 20.95 9.22
N PRO A 52 9.84 21.42 8.44
CA PRO A 52 8.59 20.67 8.22
C PRO A 52 8.83 19.33 7.53
N SER A 53 9.84 19.24 6.68
CA SER A 53 10.18 18.02 5.96
C SER A 53 10.66 16.90 6.88
N GLU A 54 11.47 17.18 7.89
CA GLU A 54 11.94 16.19 8.86
C GLU A 54 10.80 15.72 9.78
N GLN A 55 9.94 16.64 10.16
CA GLN A 55 8.78 16.30 10.96
C GLN A 55 7.81 15.37 10.20
N ILE A 56 7.51 15.71 8.94
CA ILE A 56 6.68 14.84 8.09
C ILE A 56 7.31 13.46 7.93
N LYS A 57 8.63 13.38 7.69
CA LYS A 57 9.35 12.10 7.60
C LYS A 57 9.18 11.25 8.86
N SER A 58 9.32 11.86 10.04
CA SER A 58 9.21 11.15 11.32
C SER A 58 7.83 10.53 11.50
N TYR A 59 6.76 11.24 11.17
CA TYR A 59 5.40 10.70 11.23
C TYR A 59 5.15 9.62 10.18
N VAL A 60 5.67 9.79 8.96
CA VAL A 60 5.59 8.74 7.93
C VAL A 60 6.29 7.48 8.40
N TYR A 61 7.48 7.59 9.01
CA TYR A 61 8.20 6.43 9.57
C TYR A 61 7.40 5.71 10.65
N ASP A 62 6.76 6.45 11.54
CA ASP A 62 5.95 5.88 12.61
C ASP A 62 4.77 5.07 12.06
N VAL A 63 4.00 5.66 11.15
CA VAL A 63 2.84 5.02 10.54
C VAL A 63 3.25 3.79 9.72
N VAL A 64 4.30 3.89 8.92
CA VAL A 64 4.79 2.78 8.08
C VAL A 64 5.27 1.62 8.94
N ARG A 65 6.05 1.90 9.99
CA ARG A 65 6.57 0.90 10.91
C ARG A 65 5.50 0.28 11.82
N SER A 66 4.36 0.93 11.99
CA SER A 66 3.22 0.37 12.74
C SER A 66 2.30 -0.47 11.84
N THR A 67 2.14 -0.11 10.57
CA THR A 67 1.17 -0.77 9.67
C THR A 67 1.75 -1.95 8.89
N LEU A 68 2.95 -1.83 8.35
CA LEU A 68 3.55 -2.86 7.48
C LEU A 68 3.90 -4.18 8.19
N PRO A 69 4.33 -4.21 9.46
CA PRO A 69 4.57 -5.46 10.16
C PRO A 69 3.34 -6.32 10.40
N LEU A 70 2.16 -5.76 10.26
CA LEU A 70 0.88 -6.48 10.35
C LEU A 70 0.48 -7.16 9.04
N LEU A 71 1.13 -6.81 7.93
CA LEU A 71 0.81 -7.27 6.60
C LEU A 71 1.84 -8.30 6.12
N THR A 72 1.38 -9.30 5.36
CA THR A 72 2.26 -10.18 4.59
C THR A 72 2.79 -9.45 3.37
N LEU A 73 3.87 -9.95 2.78
CA LEU A 73 4.48 -9.33 1.60
C LEU A 73 3.48 -9.16 0.45
N ASP A 74 2.72 -10.19 0.12
CA ASP A 74 1.72 -10.14 -0.95
C ASP A 74 0.62 -9.10 -0.66
N LYS A 75 0.12 -9.06 0.57
CA LYS A 75 -0.87 -8.08 1.00
C LYS A 75 -0.31 -6.66 1.02
N ALA A 76 0.97 -6.46 1.30
CA ALA A 76 1.59 -5.13 1.26
C ALA A 76 1.58 -4.55 -0.15
N PHE A 77 1.78 -5.38 -1.19
CA PHE A 77 1.66 -4.96 -2.58
C PHE A 77 0.22 -4.68 -3.01
N GLU A 78 -0.74 -5.52 -2.58
CA GLU A 78 -2.16 -5.36 -2.91
C GLU A 78 -2.79 -4.15 -2.20
N SER A 79 -2.44 -3.94 -0.94
CA SER A 79 -3.06 -2.92 -0.07
C SER A 79 -2.23 -1.63 0.07
N LYS A 80 -1.38 -1.31 -0.91
CA LYS A 80 -0.59 -0.08 -0.92
C LYS A 80 -1.41 1.20 -0.71
N GLU A 81 -2.64 1.23 -1.25
CA GLU A 81 -3.56 2.35 -1.05
C GLU A 81 -4.00 2.50 0.40
N MET A 82 -4.20 1.40 1.12
CA MET A 82 -4.57 1.41 2.53
C MET A 82 -3.44 2.01 3.38
N VAL A 83 -2.18 1.67 3.07
CA VAL A 83 -1.01 2.26 3.74
C VAL A 83 -0.94 3.77 3.46
N ALA A 84 -1.11 4.18 2.20
CA ALA A 84 -1.14 5.59 1.81
C ALA A 84 -2.27 6.37 2.52
N GLN A 85 -3.46 5.80 2.61
CA GLN A 85 -4.59 6.38 3.32
C GLN A 85 -4.33 6.49 4.83
N SER A 86 -3.68 5.49 5.44
CA SER A 86 -3.30 5.53 6.86
C SER A 86 -2.30 6.66 7.12
N VAL A 87 -1.27 6.79 6.28
CA VAL A 87 -0.31 7.90 6.36
C VAL A 87 -1.01 9.25 6.21
N LYS A 88 -1.90 9.39 5.21
CA LYS A 88 -2.67 10.61 5.01
C LYS A 88 -3.55 10.94 6.21
N ARG A 89 -4.20 9.95 6.80
CA ARG A 89 -5.09 10.10 7.96
C ARG A 89 -4.34 10.62 9.18
N GLU A 90 -3.22 10.00 9.51
CA GLU A 90 -2.40 10.41 10.66
C GLU A 90 -1.82 11.82 10.48
N LEU A 91 -1.31 12.12 9.30
CA LEU A 91 -0.75 13.44 9.00
C LEU A 91 -1.82 14.53 8.92
N SER A 92 -3.01 14.24 8.36
CA SER A 92 -4.09 15.23 8.21
C SER A 92 -5.01 15.32 9.42
N GLY A 93 -4.91 14.37 10.37
CA GLY A 93 -5.68 14.35 11.60
C GLY A 93 -7.17 14.15 11.45
N THR A 94 -7.60 13.46 10.40
CA THR A 94 -8.97 12.99 10.30
C THR A 94 -9.14 11.74 11.17
N CYS A 95 -9.00 11.91 12.50
CA CYS A 95 -9.24 10.85 13.46
C CYS A 95 -10.75 10.68 13.66
N CYS A 96 -11.37 9.81 12.86
CA CYS A 96 -12.72 9.31 13.10
C CYS A 96 -12.72 8.17 14.14
N ILE A 97 -12.02 8.31 15.26
CA ILE A 97 -12.16 7.40 16.39
C ILE A 97 -13.04 8.05 17.45
N VAL A 98 -14.22 8.50 17.11
CA VAL A 98 -15.24 8.80 18.11
C VAL A 98 -16.63 8.42 17.59
N LEU A 99 -16.84 7.12 17.35
CA LEU A 99 -18.21 6.64 17.14
C LEU A 99 -18.68 5.69 18.24
N TRP A 100 -17.95 5.57 19.38
CA TRP A 100 -18.35 4.62 20.44
C TRP A 100 -18.32 5.14 21.89
N LEU A 101 -18.01 6.42 22.13
CA LEU A 101 -18.15 6.98 23.48
C LEU A 101 -19.03 8.23 23.44
N LYS A 102 -20.27 8.04 23.84
CA LYS A 102 -21.26 9.08 24.17
C LYS A 102 -20.77 9.90 25.37
N GLU A 103 -19.93 10.91 25.14
CA GLU A 103 -19.70 11.96 26.13
C GLU A 103 -19.70 13.32 25.41
N PRO A 104 -20.68 14.23 25.68
CA PRO A 104 -20.87 15.46 24.93
C PRO A 104 -20.13 16.67 25.51
N ARG A 105 -18.93 16.53 26.07
CA ARG A 105 -18.30 17.66 26.76
C ARG A 105 -16.79 17.86 26.55
N GLN A 106 -16.21 17.45 25.47
CA GLN A 106 -14.89 17.99 25.15
C GLN A 106 -14.76 18.17 23.65
N ASN A 107 -14.54 19.42 23.28
CA ASN A 107 -14.26 19.90 21.93
C ASN A 107 -12.87 19.40 21.50
N TRP A 108 -12.69 18.05 21.38
CA TRP A 108 -11.52 17.44 20.82
C TRP A 108 -11.58 17.66 19.32
N ARG A 109 -11.11 18.81 18.89
CA ARG A 109 -10.72 19.00 17.50
C ARG A 109 -9.64 17.95 17.22
N CYS A 110 -9.97 16.94 16.44
CA CYS A 110 -8.98 16.12 15.76
C CYS A 110 -8.24 17.03 14.75
N VAL A 111 -7.33 17.81 15.27
CA VAL A 111 -6.45 18.64 14.46
C VAL A 111 -5.28 17.75 14.11
N GLY A 112 -5.08 17.46 12.83
CA GLY A 112 -3.92 16.72 12.40
C GLY A 112 -2.65 17.40 12.85
N VAL A 113 -1.70 16.64 13.28
CA VAL A 113 -0.47 17.18 13.86
C VAL A 113 0.17 18.23 12.96
N MET A 114 0.13 18.04 11.64
CA MET A 114 0.69 19.00 10.69
C MET A 114 -0.21 20.22 10.43
N SER A 115 -1.53 20.09 10.67
CA SER A 115 -2.45 21.22 10.49
C SER A 115 -2.35 22.27 11.60
N GLU A 116 -1.87 21.89 12.79
CA GLU A 116 -1.54 22.83 13.87
C GLU A 116 -0.37 23.75 13.50
N TYR A 117 0.57 23.23 12.72
CA TYR A 117 1.71 23.98 12.21
C TYR A 117 1.44 24.70 10.88
N GLY A 118 0.18 24.75 10.44
CA GLY A 118 -0.21 25.44 9.21
C GLY A 118 0.11 24.69 7.91
N PHE A 119 0.45 23.41 7.97
CA PHE A 119 0.70 22.57 6.80
C PHE A 119 -0.52 21.68 6.50
N VAL A 120 -0.93 21.64 5.24
CA VAL A 120 -2.01 20.78 4.76
C VAL A 120 -1.42 19.70 3.87
N ILE A 121 -1.66 18.45 4.22
CA ILE A 121 -1.30 17.29 3.40
C ILE A 121 -2.37 17.14 2.31
N HIS A 122 -1.95 17.31 1.07
CA HIS A 122 -2.83 17.18 -0.08
C HIS A 122 -3.05 15.71 -0.42
N ASN A 123 -1.95 14.98 -0.58
CA ASN A 123 -2.00 13.56 -0.86
C ASN A 123 -0.75 12.84 -0.32
N ALA A 124 -0.90 11.54 -0.06
CA ALA A 124 0.20 10.63 0.23
C ALA A 124 0.07 9.43 -0.72
N LEU A 125 1.17 9.04 -1.36
CA LEU A 125 1.20 7.99 -2.36
C LEU A 125 2.36 7.05 -2.06
N VAL A 126 2.12 5.76 -2.06
CA VAL A 126 3.20 4.76 -2.06
C VAL A 126 3.72 4.64 -3.49
N THR A 127 4.93 5.09 -3.73
CA THR A 127 5.55 5.15 -5.06
C THR A 127 6.20 3.83 -5.42
N ASP A 128 6.95 3.25 -4.48
CA ASP A 128 7.65 1.98 -4.71
C ASP A 128 7.68 1.13 -3.44
N ILE A 129 7.63 -0.19 -3.63
CA ILE A 129 7.82 -1.20 -2.59
C ILE A 129 8.81 -2.22 -3.16
N SER A 130 10.04 -2.20 -2.68
CA SER A 130 11.07 -3.11 -3.16
C SER A 130 11.58 -3.99 -2.01
N PRO A 131 11.42 -5.32 -2.11
CA PRO A 131 12.03 -6.26 -1.21
C PRO A 131 13.52 -6.42 -1.51
N ASP A 132 14.27 -6.97 -0.56
CA ASP A 132 15.68 -7.32 -0.76
C ASP A 132 15.87 -8.18 -2.02
N GLY A 133 16.96 -7.95 -2.74
CA GLY A 133 17.23 -8.57 -4.04
C GLY A 133 17.21 -10.12 -3.98
N ARG A 134 17.68 -10.71 -2.90
CA ARG A 134 17.63 -12.17 -2.68
C ARG A 134 16.20 -12.70 -2.60
N VAL A 135 15.32 -11.98 -1.91
CA VAL A 135 13.91 -12.37 -1.77
C VAL A 135 13.20 -12.23 -3.11
N LYS A 136 13.47 -11.16 -3.86
CA LYS A 136 12.92 -10.97 -5.21
C LYS A 136 13.26 -12.10 -6.15
N THR A 137 14.53 -12.58 -6.12
CA THR A 137 14.98 -13.71 -6.94
C THR A 137 14.26 -14.99 -6.52
N ALA A 138 14.21 -15.30 -5.22
CA ALA A 138 13.54 -16.49 -4.70
C ALA A 138 12.03 -16.50 -5.03
N MET A 139 11.35 -15.36 -4.93
CA MET A 139 9.94 -15.24 -5.30
C MET A 139 9.72 -15.50 -6.79
N ASN A 140 10.59 -14.99 -7.65
CA ASN A 140 10.52 -15.25 -9.08
C ASN A 140 10.71 -16.74 -9.41
N GLU A 141 11.62 -17.44 -8.73
CA GLU A 141 11.82 -18.88 -8.88
C GLU A 141 10.60 -19.69 -8.42
N ILE A 142 10.02 -19.32 -7.26
CA ILE A 142 8.79 -19.94 -6.76
C ILE A 142 7.64 -19.75 -7.74
N ASN A 143 7.46 -18.53 -8.26
CA ASN A 143 6.41 -18.24 -9.22
C ASN A 143 6.63 -18.97 -10.56
N ALA A 144 7.86 -19.05 -11.04
CA ALA A 144 8.21 -19.85 -12.22
C ALA A 144 7.86 -21.33 -12.01
N SER A 145 8.24 -21.89 -10.85
CA SER A 145 7.94 -23.28 -10.49
C SER A 145 6.45 -23.56 -10.37
N LYS A 146 5.66 -22.63 -9.80
CA LYS A 146 4.19 -22.73 -9.74
C LYS A 146 3.58 -22.77 -11.14
N ARG A 147 3.97 -21.84 -12.02
CA ARG A 147 3.49 -21.79 -13.40
C ARG A 147 3.84 -23.05 -14.20
N LEU A 148 5.05 -23.60 -13.99
CA LEU A 148 5.45 -24.87 -14.63
C LEU A 148 4.60 -26.04 -14.14
N LYS A 149 4.29 -26.10 -12.84
CA LYS A 149 3.38 -27.12 -12.30
C LYS A 149 1.97 -27.00 -12.88
N GLU A 150 1.41 -25.80 -12.92
CA GLU A 150 0.10 -25.52 -13.50
C GLU A 150 0.06 -25.91 -14.97
N ALA A 151 1.06 -25.48 -15.75
CA ALA A 151 1.16 -25.85 -17.16
C ALA A 151 1.30 -27.37 -17.38
N ALA A 152 2.06 -28.06 -16.53
CA ALA A 152 2.19 -29.52 -16.60
C ALA A 152 0.89 -30.23 -16.22
N PHE A 153 0.16 -29.70 -15.23
CA PHE A 153 -1.13 -30.23 -14.82
C PHE A 153 -2.18 -30.06 -15.94
N GLU A 154 -2.31 -28.85 -16.48
CA GLU A 154 -3.23 -28.56 -17.60
C GLU A 154 -2.92 -29.40 -18.84
N LYS A 155 -1.63 -29.60 -19.15
CA LYS A 155 -1.20 -30.47 -20.24
C LYS A 155 -1.60 -31.92 -19.99
N ALA A 156 -1.37 -32.43 -18.77
CA ALA A 156 -1.76 -33.81 -18.42
C ALA A 156 -3.27 -34.02 -18.42
N GLU A 157 -4.05 -33.01 -18.01
CA GLU A 157 -5.52 -33.05 -18.13
C GLU A 157 -5.97 -33.05 -19.59
N GLY A 158 -5.39 -32.20 -20.44
CA GLY A 158 -5.64 -32.19 -21.87
C GLY A 158 -5.34 -33.52 -22.53
N GLU A 159 -4.21 -34.15 -22.19
CA GLU A 159 -3.84 -35.47 -22.68
C GLU A 159 -4.79 -36.60 -22.20
N LYS A 160 -5.43 -36.47 -21.04
CA LYS A 160 -6.46 -37.40 -20.56
C LYS A 160 -7.79 -37.19 -21.25
N ILE A 161 -8.19 -35.95 -21.49
CA ILE A 161 -9.47 -35.60 -22.08
C ILE A 161 -9.58 -36.12 -23.52
N LEU A 162 -8.52 -36.07 -24.31
CA LEU A 162 -8.49 -36.52 -25.69
C LEU A 162 -8.89 -37.99 -25.87
N PRO A 163 -8.26 -38.97 -25.17
CA PRO A 163 -8.64 -40.36 -25.30
C PRO A 163 -10.04 -40.69 -24.75
N VAL A 164 -10.42 -39.98 -23.64
CA VAL A 164 -11.79 -40.16 -23.08
C VAL A 164 -12.83 -39.69 -24.08
N LYS A 165 -12.68 -38.51 -24.64
CA LYS A 165 -13.61 -38.00 -25.66
C LYS A 165 -13.63 -38.82 -26.94
N SER A 166 -12.49 -39.35 -27.37
CA SER A 166 -12.45 -40.27 -28.52
C SER A 166 -13.15 -41.59 -28.24
N ALA A 167 -13.03 -42.14 -27.03
CA ALA A 167 -13.73 -43.35 -26.61
C ALA A 167 -15.25 -43.15 -26.47
N GLU A 168 -15.66 -42.00 -25.89
CA GLU A 168 -17.08 -41.61 -25.83
C GLU A 168 -17.70 -41.51 -27.23
N ALA A 169 -17.01 -40.78 -28.14
CA ALA A 169 -17.49 -40.64 -29.53
C ALA A 169 -17.60 -41.99 -30.27
N GLN A 170 -16.65 -42.89 -30.03
CA GLN A 170 -16.71 -44.26 -30.62
C GLN A 170 -17.85 -45.09 -30.03
N ALA A 171 -18.09 -44.98 -28.73
CA ALA A 171 -19.20 -45.68 -28.08
C ALA A 171 -20.56 -45.17 -28.60
N GLU A 172 -20.70 -43.86 -28.71
CA GLU A 172 -21.91 -43.21 -29.24
C GLU A 172 -22.15 -43.55 -30.71
N SER A 173 -21.12 -43.58 -31.54
CA SER A 173 -21.18 -44.00 -32.92
C SER A 173 -21.63 -45.44 -33.07
N LYS A 174 -21.11 -46.36 -32.24
CA LYS A 174 -21.54 -47.78 -32.21
C LYS A 174 -22.98 -47.94 -31.75
N TYR A 175 -23.41 -47.16 -30.75
CA TYR A 175 -24.81 -47.19 -30.27
C TYR A 175 -25.79 -46.75 -31.36
N LEU A 176 -25.50 -45.64 -32.04
CA LEU A 176 -26.32 -45.11 -33.13
C LEU A 176 -26.36 -46.07 -34.34
N SER A 177 -25.24 -46.70 -34.68
CA SER A 177 -25.17 -47.67 -35.77
C SER A 177 -25.92 -48.97 -35.46
N GLY A 178 -26.09 -49.29 -34.17
CA GLY A 178 -26.91 -50.48 -33.77
C GLY A 178 -28.38 -50.21 -33.70
N GLN A 179 -28.86 -48.99 -33.76
CA GLN A 179 -30.30 -48.62 -33.83
C GLN A 179 -30.81 -48.45 -35.26
N ALA A 180 -29.89 -48.35 -36.22
CA ALA A 180 -30.26 -48.29 -37.67
C ALA A 180 -30.36 -49.70 -38.30
#